data_00d1b245d291dc8a485f239d9e1b4ac6
#
_entry.id   00d1b245d291dc8a485f239d9e1b4ac6
#
_cell.length_a   1.000
_cell.length_b   1.000
_cell.length_c   1.000
_cell.angle_alpha   90.00
_cell.angle_beta   90.00
_cell.angle_gamma   90.00
#
_symmetry.space_group_name_H-M   'P 1'
#
loop_
_entity.id
_entity.type
_entity.pdbx_description
1 polymer ?
#
loop_
_entity_poly.entity_id
_entity_poly.type
_entity_poly.pdbx_seq_one_letter_code
_entity_poly.pdbx_strand_id
1 'polypeptide(L)'
;LMHKILHTRHKRKIAYKHYKGKSKIGFLFFSGFNSDMMGTKAIRLYNWCKKNKYQCTLFDYSGHGKSSEKFIDSSITEWIEDSNEVLNKVTSAPQILIGSSMGGWIAIKIGLLNPKKTKGIITIAAAPDFTKRLWKNELSLKQKKDIIKNGFITIPSEYDNEGYIITKKNIDAGNKNLILTAKTLEIKHPLRLIHGDKDEAVSWKESLKIFNKCKSLNAELIIIKNGDHRLSNNKQLEKIILTSQSLFDEVKR
;
A
#
# COMPACT_ATOMS: atom_id res chain seq x y z
N LEU A 1 -15.65 9.22 -13.42
CA LEU A 1 -14.99 8.02 -14.00
C LEU A 1 -15.64 6.79 -13.38
N MET A 2 -16.33 5.99 -14.21
CA MET A 2 -16.99 4.75 -13.79
C MET A 2 -15.94 3.74 -13.31
N HIS A 3 -16.19 3.03 -12.22
CA HIS A 3 -15.41 1.88 -11.76
C HIS A 3 -16.04 0.58 -12.28
N LYS A 4 -15.25 -0.48 -12.34
CA LYS A 4 -15.66 -1.85 -12.63
C LYS A 4 -15.64 -2.66 -11.35
N ILE A 5 -16.28 -3.83 -11.36
CA ILE A 5 -16.31 -4.75 -10.23
C ILE A 5 -15.63 -6.06 -10.62
N LEU A 6 -14.68 -6.48 -9.79
CA LEU A 6 -14.09 -7.81 -9.82
C LEU A 6 -14.79 -8.69 -8.77
N HIS A 7 -15.34 -9.82 -9.18
CA HIS A 7 -15.79 -10.86 -8.26
C HIS A 7 -14.63 -11.78 -7.91
N THR A 8 -14.20 -11.76 -6.65
CA THR A 8 -13.08 -12.59 -6.18
C THR A 8 -13.52 -14.03 -5.92
N ARG A 9 -12.56 -14.96 -5.83
CA ARG A 9 -12.82 -16.35 -5.41
C ARG A 9 -13.38 -16.44 -3.99
N HIS A 10 -13.17 -15.42 -3.15
CA HIS A 10 -13.68 -15.32 -1.80
C HIS A 10 -15.08 -14.65 -1.73
N LYS A 11 -15.79 -14.52 -2.86
CA LYS A 11 -17.11 -13.92 -3.01
C LYS A 11 -17.19 -12.42 -2.67
N ARG A 12 -16.06 -11.73 -2.47
CA ARG A 12 -16.00 -10.27 -2.29
C ARG A 12 -16.06 -9.55 -3.64
N LYS A 13 -16.66 -8.35 -3.66
CA LYS A 13 -16.78 -7.49 -4.84
C LYS A 13 -15.79 -6.34 -4.71
N ILE A 14 -14.76 -6.33 -5.54
CA ILE A 14 -13.69 -5.34 -5.51
C ILE A 14 -13.89 -4.32 -6.62
N ALA A 15 -14.08 -3.06 -6.23
CA ALA A 15 -14.18 -1.95 -7.15
C ALA A 15 -12.79 -1.56 -7.67
N TYR A 16 -12.66 -1.35 -8.98
CA TYR A 16 -11.39 -0.98 -9.59
C TYR A 16 -11.55 -0.06 -10.79
N LYS A 17 -10.49 0.67 -11.10
CA LYS A 17 -10.28 1.42 -12.33
C LYS A 17 -9.06 0.86 -13.05
N HIS A 18 -9.21 0.53 -14.31
CA HIS A 18 -8.12 0.00 -15.12
C HIS A 18 -8.03 0.76 -16.44
N TYR A 19 -6.87 1.35 -16.67
CA TYR A 19 -6.48 1.89 -17.96
C TYR A 19 -5.51 0.93 -18.63
N LYS A 20 -5.95 0.32 -19.73
CA LYS A 20 -5.19 -0.73 -20.44
C LYS A 20 -3.85 -0.22 -21.01
N GLY A 21 -3.80 1.04 -21.44
CA GLY A 21 -2.60 1.63 -22.02
C GLY A 21 -2.05 0.85 -23.23
N LYS A 22 -0.78 1.15 -23.59
CA LYS A 22 -0.03 0.45 -24.65
C LYS A 22 1.28 -0.17 -24.13
N SER A 23 1.66 0.08 -22.89
CA SER A 23 2.93 -0.38 -22.32
C SER A 23 2.90 -1.87 -22.00
N LYS A 24 4.07 -2.52 -22.11
CA LYS A 24 4.28 -3.93 -21.73
C LYS A 24 4.45 -4.13 -20.21
N ILE A 25 4.50 -3.04 -19.44
CA ILE A 25 4.58 -3.02 -17.99
C ILE A 25 3.50 -2.04 -17.51
N GLY A 26 2.80 -2.38 -16.44
CA GLY A 26 1.78 -1.53 -15.85
C GLY A 26 2.17 -1.02 -14.47
N PHE A 27 1.26 -0.23 -13.91
CA PHE A 27 1.32 0.25 -12.53
C PHE A 27 0.09 -0.22 -11.77
N LEU A 28 0.30 -0.77 -10.58
CA LEU A 28 -0.77 -1.15 -9.65
C LEU A 28 -0.58 -0.38 -8.34
N PHE A 29 -1.60 0.40 -7.95
CA PHE A 29 -1.54 1.24 -6.75
C PHE A 29 -2.30 0.61 -5.58
N PHE A 30 -1.67 0.64 -4.41
CA PHE A 30 -2.17 0.13 -3.14
C PHE A 30 -2.39 1.30 -2.18
N SER A 31 -3.63 1.54 -1.82
CA SER A 31 -4.03 2.64 -0.92
C SER A 31 -3.63 2.39 0.54
N GLY A 32 -3.61 3.43 1.35
CA GLY A 32 -3.37 3.35 2.79
C GLY A 32 -4.59 2.84 3.57
N PHE A 33 -4.41 2.71 4.88
CA PHE A 33 -5.45 2.35 5.84
C PHE A 33 -6.59 3.37 5.80
N ASN A 34 -7.83 2.92 5.76
CA ASN A 34 -9.04 3.74 5.65
C ASN A 34 -9.02 4.76 4.50
N SER A 35 -8.39 4.39 3.36
CA SER A 35 -8.27 5.23 2.16
C SER A 35 -8.78 4.49 0.94
N ASP A 36 -9.12 5.20 -0.11
CA ASP A 36 -9.69 4.64 -1.33
C ASP A 36 -8.87 4.96 -2.60
N MET A 37 -9.32 4.41 -3.73
CA MET A 37 -8.67 4.58 -5.05
C MET A 37 -8.81 6.00 -5.62
N MET A 38 -9.57 6.90 -4.96
CA MET A 38 -9.73 8.30 -5.36
C MET A 38 -8.75 9.24 -4.63
N GLY A 39 -7.92 8.72 -3.75
CA GLY A 39 -6.91 9.49 -3.03
C GLY A 39 -5.94 10.22 -3.96
N THR A 40 -5.42 11.35 -3.51
CA THR A 40 -4.61 12.31 -4.31
C THR A 40 -3.47 11.64 -5.06
N LYS A 41 -2.69 10.77 -4.39
CA LYS A 41 -1.55 10.05 -5.00
C LYS A 41 -2.00 9.07 -6.08
N ALA A 42 -3.07 8.32 -5.81
CA ALA A 42 -3.64 7.35 -6.75
C ALA A 42 -4.12 8.04 -8.04
N ILE A 43 -4.89 9.11 -7.91
CA ILE A 43 -5.41 9.88 -9.05
C ILE A 43 -4.27 10.59 -9.81
N ARG A 44 -3.28 11.14 -9.11
CA ARG A 44 -2.10 11.74 -9.76
C ARG A 44 -1.35 10.73 -10.63
N LEU A 45 -1.10 9.54 -10.10
CA LEU A 45 -0.47 8.44 -10.83
C LEU A 45 -1.33 8.01 -12.03
N TYR A 46 -2.62 7.78 -11.83
CA TYR A 46 -3.53 7.34 -12.89
C TYR A 46 -3.59 8.31 -14.06
N ASN A 47 -3.71 9.60 -13.78
CA ASN A 47 -3.75 10.64 -14.82
C ASN A 47 -2.41 10.74 -15.57
N TRP A 48 -1.29 10.64 -14.87
CA TRP A 48 0.03 10.60 -15.48
C TRP A 48 0.19 9.35 -16.38
N CYS A 49 -0.22 8.18 -15.91
CA CYS A 49 -0.19 6.96 -16.72
C CYS A 49 -1.05 7.09 -17.98
N LYS A 50 -2.26 7.65 -17.88
CA LYS A 50 -3.12 7.90 -19.05
C LYS A 50 -2.46 8.81 -20.07
N LYS A 51 -1.86 9.92 -19.61
CA LYS A 51 -1.15 10.87 -20.48
C LYS A 51 -0.02 10.18 -21.25
N ASN A 52 0.70 9.26 -20.61
CA ASN A 52 1.85 8.55 -21.21
C ASN A 52 1.46 7.20 -21.84
N LYS A 53 0.18 6.85 -21.88
CA LYS A 53 -0.34 5.59 -22.42
C LYS A 53 0.21 4.34 -21.69
N TYR A 54 0.57 4.46 -20.41
CA TYR A 54 0.97 3.34 -19.55
C TYR A 54 -0.24 2.64 -18.94
N GLN A 55 -0.19 1.32 -18.79
CA GLN A 55 -1.20 0.59 -18.02
C GLN A 55 -1.23 1.09 -16.59
N CYS A 56 -2.42 1.26 -16.02
CA CYS A 56 -2.57 1.63 -14.61
C CYS A 56 -3.84 1.04 -14.01
N THR A 57 -3.72 0.46 -12.84
CA THR A 57 -4.83 -0.09 -12.07
C THR A 57 -4.89 0.56 -10.69
N LEU A 58 -6.05 1.07 -10.33
CA LEU A 58 -6.43 1.50 -9.00
C LEU A 58 -7.56 0.61 -8.51
N PHE A 59 -7.66 0.34 -7.23
CA PHE A 59 -8.75 -0.45 -6.65
C PHE A 59 -8.97 -0.12 -5.18
N ASP A 60 -10.14 -0.46 -4.70
CA ASP A 60 -10.49 -0.41 -3.29
C ASP A 60 -10.42 -1.82 -2.70
N TYR A 61 -9.79 -1.98 -1.54
CA TYR A 61 -9.88 -3.25 -0.80
C TYR A 61 -11.29 -3.49 -0.29
N SER A 62 -11.64 -4.73 0.07
CA SER A 62 -12.86 -5.00 0.82
C SER A 62 -12.97 -4.11 2.06
N GLY A 63 -14.16 -3.59 2.32
CA GLY A 63 -14.42 -2.63 3.40
C GLY A 63 -13.92 -1.21 3.13
N HIS A 64 -13.37 -0.90 1.94
CA HIS A 64 -12.93 0.44 1.55
C HIS A 64 -13.70 0.94 0.34
N GLY A 65 -13.88 2.24 0.25
CA GLY A 65 -14.38 2.95 -0.93
C GLY A 65 -15.68 2.38 -1.50
N LYS A 66 -15.61 1.80 -2.70
CA LYS A 66 -16.74 1.25 -3.45
C LYS A 66 -16.76 -0.28 -3.50
N SER A 67 -15.85 -0.94 -2.79
CA SER A 67 -15.83 -2.40 -2.64
C SER A 67 -16.87 -2.88 -1.63
N SER A 68 -17.15 -4.19 -1.65
CA SER A 68 -18.07 -4.81 -0.70
C SER A 68 -17.43 -4.97 0.68
N GLU A 69 -18.20 -5.52 1.61
CA GLU A 69 -17.87 -5.73 3.02
C GLU A 69 -17.85 -4.44 3.84
N LYS A 70 -17.83 -4.60 5.16
CA LYS A 70 -17.60 -3.49 6.08
C LYS A 70 -16.15 -3.45 6.50
N PHE A 71 -15.62 -2.26 6.75
CA PHE A 71 -14.25 -2.07 7.20
C PHE A 71 -13.95 -2.88 8.48
N ILE A 72 -14.88 -2.85 9.44
CA ILE A 72 -14.74 -3.57 10.71
C ILE A 72 -14.63 -5.10 10.55
N ASP A 73 -15.20 -5.63 9.47
CA ASP A 73 -15.21 -7.07 9.16
C ASP A 73 -14.03 -7.50 8.28
N SER A 74 -13.15 -6.56 7.89
CA SER A 74 -12.00 -6.78 7.02
C SER A 74 -10.68 -6.65 7.79
N SER A 75 -9.59 -7.15 7.21
CA SER A 75 -8.25 -7.08 7.80
C SER A 75 -7.17 -7.12 6.74
N ILE A 76 -5.92 -6.94 7.17
CA ILE A 76 -4.76 -7.01 6.28
C ILE A 76 -4.69 -8.33 5.49
N THR A 77 -5.19 -9.44 6.02
CA THR A 77 -5.24 -10.72 5.29
C THR A 77 -6.16 -10.62 4.08
N GLU A 78 -7.41 -10.17 4.28
CA GLU A 78 -8.37 -9.99 3.19
C GLU A 78 -7.85 -8.97 2.18
N TRP A 79 -7.21 -7.88 2.61
CA TRP A 79 -6.68 -6.85 1.70
C TRP A 79 -5.50 -7.35 0.85
N ILE A 80 -4.66 -8.25 1.39
CA ILE A 80 -3.61 -8.94 0.62
C ILE A 80 -4.24 -9.90 -0.39
N GLU A 81 -5.28 -10.66 0.00
CA GLU A 81 -6.00 -11.56 -0.92
C GLU A 81 -6.68 -10.80 -2.06
N ASP A 82 -7.38 -9.69 -1.76
CA ASP A 82 -8.01 -8.81 -2.75
C ASP A 82 -6.97 -8.26 -3.73
N SER A 83 -5.85 -7.80 -3.21
CA SER A 83 -4.71 -7.30 -3.99
C SER A 83 -4.16 -8.36 -4.95
N ASN A 84 -4.04 -9.58 -4.47
CA ASN A 84 -3.56 -10.71 -5.27
C ASN A 84 -4.56 -11.08 -6.38
N GLU A 85 -5.87 -11.02 -6.09
CA GLU A 85 -6.92 -11.23 -7.09
C GLU A 85 -6.91 -10.13 -8.16
N VAL A 86 -6.75 -8.85 -7.77
CA VAL A 86 -6.64 -7.72 -8.71
C VAL A 86 -5.40 -7.87 -9.60
N LEU A 87 -4.23 -8.16 -9.03
CA LEU A 87 -3.01 -8.38 -9.80
C LEU A 87 -3.20 -9.52 -10.81
N ASN A 88 -3.85 -10.62 -10.41
CA ASN A 88 -3.93 -11.80 -11.25
C ASN A 88 -5.05 -11.77 -12.30
N LYS A 89 -6.16 -11.08 -12.03
CA LYS A 89 -7.37 -11.10 -12.87
C LYS A 89 -7.63 -9.81 -13.63
N VAL A 90 -7.13 -8.67 -13.14
CA VAL A 90 -7.37 -7.37 -13.77
C VAL A 90 -6.18 -6.93 -14.62
N THR A 91 -4.95 -7.18 -14.15
CA THR A 91 -3.75 -6.78 -14.90
C THR A 91 -3.32 -7.87 -15.86
N SER A 92 -2.92 -7.48 -17.08
CA SER A 92 -2.49 -8.41 -18.14
C SER A 92 -0.96 -8.48 -18.32
N ALA A 93 -0.23 -7.49 -17.82
CA ALA A 93 1.22 -7.37 -17.91
C ALA A 93 1.87 -7.41 -16.53
N PRO A 94 3.18 -7.64 -16.43
CA PRO A 94 3.91 -7.42 -15.18
C PRO A 94 3.77 -5.97 -14.69
N GLN A 95 3.80 -5.76 -13.39
CA GLN A 95 3.48 -4.46 -12.77
C GLN A 95 4.65 -3.89 -11.98
N ILE A 96 4.76 -2.56 -11.96
CA ILE A 96 5.39 -1.82 -10.88
C ILE A 96 4.33 -1.64 -9.80
N LEU A 97 4.61 -2.14 -8.60
CA LEU A 97 3.71 -2.07 -7.45
C LEU A 97 4.00 -0.79 -6.68
N ILE A 98 3.01 0.09 -6.52
CA ILE A 98 3.17 1.35 -5.78
C ILE A 98 2.23 1.35 -4.59
N GLY A 99 2.77 1.46 -3.37
CA GLY A 99 1.97 1.43 -2.16
C GLY A 99 2.23 2.59 -1.21
N SER A 100 1.15 3.20 -0.69
CA SER A 100 1.22 4.29 0.28
C SER A 100 0.84 3.80 1.68
N SER A 101 1.66 4.11 2.69
CA SER A 101 1.43 3.74 4.10
C SER A 101 1.22 2.23 4.26
N MET A 102 0.07 1.76 4.77
CA MET A 102 -0.31 0.34 4.80
C MET A 102 -0.19 -0.30 3.40
N GLY A 103 -0.56 0.43 2.35
CA GLY A 103 -0.42 -0.05 0.97
C GLY A 103 1.03 -0.38 0.59
N GLY A 104 2.02 0.27 1.20
CA GLY A 104 3.43 -0.07 1.07
C GLY A 104 3.76 -1.44 1.65
N TRP A 105 3.20 -1.79 2.81
CA TRP A 105 3.30 -3.13 3.38
C TRP A 105 2.67 -4.18 2.46
N ILE A 106 1.45 -3.90 1.96
CA ILE A 106 0.74 -4.80 1.02
C ILE A 106 1.53 -4.96 -0.28
N ALA A 107 2.03 -3.87 -0.88
CA ALA A 107 2.80 -3.92 -2.12
C ALA A 107 4.05 -4.82 -1.98
N ILE A 108 4.75 -4.75 -0.85
CA ILE A 108 5.88 -5.64 -0.56
C ILE A 108 5.41 -7.10 -0.45
N LYS A 109 4.34 -7.38 0.30
CA LYS A 109 3.78 -8.75 0.41
C LYS A 109 3.38 -9.31 -0.96
N ILE A 110 2.71 -8.51 -1.79
CA ILE A 110 2.30 -8.92 -3.14
C ILE A 110 3.51 -9.16 -4.05
N GLY A 111 4.54 -8.33 -3.97
CA GLY A 111 5.80 -8.53 -4.69
C GLY A 111 6.51 -9.83 -4.31
N LEU A 112 6.55 -10.16 -3.02
CA LEU A 112 7.10 -11.43 -2.51
C LEU A 112 6.28 -12.65 -2.98
N LEU A 113 4.96 -12.54 -3.02
CA LEU A 113 4.06 -13.61 -3.46
C LEU A 113 4.04 -13.81 -4.98
N ASN A 114 4.31 -12.75 -5.76
CA ASN A 114 4.18 -12.74 -7.21
C ASN A 114 5.45 -12.22 -7.93
N PRO A 115 6.63 -12.84 -7.71
CA PRO A 115 7.88 -12.31 -8.25
C PRO A 115 7.89 -12.24 -9.79
N LYS A 116 7.23 -13.15 -10.48
CA LYS A 116 7.17 -13.15 -11.96
C LYS A 116 6.31 -12.02 -12.53
N LYS A 117 5.32 -11.55 -11.77
CA LYS A 117 4.42 -10.45 -12.17
C LYS A 117 4.86 -9.09 -11.65
N THR A 118 5.93 -9.03 -10.87
CA THR A 118 6.49 -7.80 -10.30
C THR A 118 7.73 -7.39 -11.09
N LYS A 119 7.79 -6.13 -11.51
CA LYS A 119 8.97 -5.53 -12.19
C LYS A 119 9.72 -4.55 -11.31
N GLY A 120 9.06 -3.99 -10.32
CA GLY A 120 9.63 -3.08 -9.35
C GLY A 120 8.64 -2.76 -8.25
N ILE A 121 9.10 -2.21 -7.16
CA ILE A 121 8.26 -1.80 -6.01
C ILE A 121 8.62 -0.37 -5.63
N ILE A 122 7.60 0.47 -5.44
CA ILE A 122 7.74 1.81 -4.88
C ILE A 122 6.88 1.89 -3.63
N THR A 123 7.44 2.31 -2.52
CA THR A 123 6.66 2.59 -1.31
C THR A 123 6.72 4.07 -0.97
N ILE A 124 5.62 4.61 -0.46
CA ILE A 124 5.46 6.01 -0.08
C ILE A 124 5.04 6.03 1.38
N ALA A 125 5.90 6.52 2.28
CA ALA A 125 5.67 6.56 3.72
C ALA A 125 5.19 5.20 4.26
N ALA A 126 5.86 4.09 3.88
CA ALA A 126 5.41 2.74 4.18
C ALA A 126 5.26 2.48 5.67
N ALA A 127 4.17 1.82 6.06
CA ALA A 127 3.85 1.40 7.41
C ALA A 127 3.88 -0.12 7.55
N PRO A 128 5.05 -0.78 7.40
CA PRO A 128 5.14 -2.24 7.55
C PRO A 128 4.84 -2.63 9.00
N ASP A 129 4.11 -3.74 9.15
CA ASP A 129 3.84 -4.34 10.47
C ASP A 129 3.20 -3.36 11.48
N PHE A 130 2.50 -2.31 11.00
CA PHE A 130 2.00 -1.21 11.85
C PHE A 130 1.06 -1.72 12.95
N THR A 131 0.30 -2.78 12.70
CA THR A 131 -0.61 -3.37 13.69
C THR A 131 0.13 -3.92 14.91
N LYS A 132 1.32 -4.50 14.71
CA LYS A 132 2.19 -4.97 15.80
C LYS A 132 2.77 -3.79 16.58
N ARG A 133 3.22 -2.74 15.88
CA ARG A 133 3.74 -1.51 16.51
C ARG A 133 2.65 -0.84 17.33
N LEU A 134 1.46 -0.65 16.75
CA LEU A 134 0.29 -0.09 17.41
C LEU A 134 -0.04 -0.87 18.69
N TRP A 135 -0.20 -2.19 18.60
CA TRP A 135 -0.49 -3.03 19.75
C TRP A 135 0.59 -2.95 20.83
N LYS A 136 1.85 -3.03 20.44
CA LYS A 136 2.96 -3.12 21.40
C LYS A 136 3.26 -1.79 22.08
N ASN A 137 3.27 -0.69 21.34
CA ASN A 137 3.90 0.56 21.74
C ASN A 137 2.93 1.74 21.87
N GLU A 138 1.76 1.72 21.23
CA GLU A 138 0.91 2.92 21.13
C GLU A 138 -0.39 2.76 21.91
N LEU A 139 -0.97 1.55 21.98
CA LEU A 139 -2.21 1.32 22.72
C LEU A 139 -1.96 1.19 24.23
N SER A 140 -2.74 1.93 25.02
CA SER A 140 -2.78 1.79 26.47
C SER A 140 -3.33 0.44 26.91
N LEU A 141 -3.09 0.06 28.18
CA LEU A 141 -3.67 -1.18 28.74
C LEU A 141 -5.21 -1.18 28.71
N LYS A 142 -5.83 -0.01 28.93
CA LYS A 142 -7.29 0.13 28.84
C LYS A 142 -7.77 -0.13 27.41
N GLN A 143 -7.18 0.51 26.40
CA GLN A 143 -7.53 0.29 25.00
C GLN A 143 -7.35 -1.17 24.57
N LYS A 144 -6.28 -1.85 24.99
CA LYS A 144 -6.08 -3.28 24.72
C LYS A 144 -7.18 -4.15 25.35
N LYS A 145 -7.59 -3.86 26.60
CA LYS A 145 -8.71 -4.54 27.26
C LYS A 145 -10.03 -4.30 26.50
N ASP A 146 -10.26 -3.06 26.07
CA ASP A 146 -11.47 -2.70 25.32
C ASP A 146 -11.53 -3.44 23.97
N ILE A 147 -10.41 -3.53 23.23
CA ILE A 147 -10.32 -4.32 21.99
C ILE A 147 -10.60 -5.81 22.26
N ILE A 148 -10.04 -6.37 23.32
CA ILE A 148 -10.28 -7.79 23.67
C ILE A 148 -11.75 -8.03 24.02
N LYS A 149 -12.37 -7.11 24.77
CA LYS A 149 -13.76 -7.24 25.24
C LYS A 149 -14.77 -6.98 24.13
N ASN A 150 -14.58 -5.91 23.35
CA ASN A 150 -15.57 -5.39 22.39
C ASN A 150 -15.26 -5.78 20.94
N GLY A 151 -14.08 -6.34 20.67
CA GLY A 151 -13.60 -6.67 19.32
C GLY A 151 -12.94 -5.50 18.59
N PHE A 152 -13.19 -4.26 18.98
CA PHE A 152 -12.62 -3.05 18.37
C PHE A 152 -12.61 -1.85 19.31
N ILE A 153 -11.87 -0.81 18.90
CA ILE A 153 -11.94 0.55 19.43
C ILE A 153 -11.86 1.54 18.28
N THR A 154 -12.25 2.79 18.53
CA THR A 154 -11.95 3.93 17.66
C THR A 154 -10.89 4.79 18.32
N ILE A 155 -9.82 5.12 17.58
CA ILE A 155 -8.77 6.03 18.04
C ILE A 155 -8.82 7.32 17.23
N PRO A 156 -8.54 8.49 17.83
CA PRO A 156 -8.47 9.76 17.10
C PRO A 156 -7.46 9.68 15.96
N SER A 157 -7.74 10.39 14.88
CA SER A 157 -6.87 10.51 13.72
C SER A 157 -6.87 11.95 13.20
N GLU A 158 -5.71 12.48 12.87
CA GLU A 158 -5.59 13.76 12.16
C GLU A 158 -5.99 13.65 10.68
N TYR A 159 -6.16 12.43 10.20
CA TYR A 159 -6.44 12.13 8.78
C TYR A 159 -7.90 11.77 8.53
N ASP A 160 -8.68 11.50 9.57
CA ASP A 160 -10.08 11.09 9.50
C ASP A 160 -10.84 11.65 10.72
N ASN A 161 -11.86 12.46 10.47
CA ASN A 161 -12.67 13.09 11.51
C ASN A 161 -13.44 12.08 12.37
N GLU A 162 -13.77 10.91 11.84
CA GLU A 162 -14.43 9.82 12.55
C GLU A 162 -13.45 8.96 13.35
N GLY A 163 -12.13 9.19 13.15
CA GLY A 163 -11.07 8.39 13.75
C GLY A 163 -10.86 7.06 13.02
N TYR A 164 -9.90 6.28 13.51
CA TYR A 164 -9.58 4.97 12.96
C TYR A 164 -10.16 3.86 13.82
N ILE A 165 -10.93 2.98 13.19
CA ILE A 165 -11.42 1.75 13.81
C ILE A 165 -10.28 0.73 13.81
N ILE A 166 -9.85 0.32 15.00
CA ILE A 166 -8.84 -0.72 15.20
C ILE A 166 -9.52 -1.97 15.73
N THR A 167 -9.50 -3.05 14.97
CA THR A 167 -10.16 -4.30 15.32
C THR A 167 -9.16 -5.34 15.84
N LYS A 168 -9.63 -6.20 16.76
CA LYS A 168 -8.88 -7.40 17.19
C LYS A 168 -8.51 -8.28 16.00
N LYS A 169 -9.46 -8.46 15.07
CA LYS A 169 -9.26 -9.21 13.81
C LYS A 169 -8.06 -8.67 13.04
N ASN A 170 -7.96 -7.34 12.85
CA ASN A 170 -6.86 -6.76 12.09
C ASN A 170 -5.51 -6.84 12.80
N ILE A 171 -5.49 -6.72 14.14
CA ILE A 171 -4.27 -6.95 14.95
C ILE A 171 -3.79 -8.40 14.78
N ASP A 172 -4.68 -9.39 14.92
CA ASP A 172 -4.33 -10.80 14.79
C ASP A 172 -3.89 -11.17 13.38
N ALA A 173 -4.59 -10.65 12.37
CA ALA A 173 -4.23 -10.81 10.95
C ALA A 173 -2.87 -10.19 10.65
N GLY A 174 -2.59 -9.01 11.21
CA GLY A 174 -1.29 -8.35 11.07
C GLY A 174 -0.15 -9.20 11.60
N ASN A 175 -0.34 -9.85 12.77
CA ASN A 175 0.66 -10.75 13.35
C ASN A 175 1.00 -11.96 12.45
N LYS A 176 0.06 -12.40 11.61
CA LYS A 176 0.27 -13.48 10.61
C LYS A 176 0.96 -13.00 9.34
N ASN A 177 0.99 -11.69 9.10
CA ASN A 177 1.48 -11.09 7.86
C ASN A 177 2.74 -10.24 8.02
N LEU A 178 3.42 -10.31 9.16
CA LEU A 178 4.64 -9.54 9.44
C LEU A 178 5.71 -9.76 8.37
N ILE A 179 6.42 -8.69 8.01
CA ILE A 179 7.56 -8.73 7.07
C ILE A 179 8.88 -8.37 7.75
N LEU A 180 8.87 -7.48 8.72
CA LEU A 180 10.11 -7.02 9.37
C LEU A 180 10.67 -7.99 10.42
N THR A 181 9.94 -9.04 10.77
CA THR A 181 10.44 -10.12 11.66
C THR A 181 11.43 -11.04 10.95
N ALA A 182 11.36 -11.16 9.64
CA ALA A 182 12.34 -11.90 8.86
C ALA A 182 13.74 -11.26 8.97
N LYS A 183 14.80 -12.08 8.98
CA LYS A 183 16.19 -11.59 8.94
C LYS A 183 16.47 -10.83 7.64
N THR A 184 15.95 -11.33 6.53
CA THR A 184 16.07 -10.74 5.19
C THR A 184 14.71 -10.75 4.49
N LEU A 185 14.50 -9.78 3.60
CA LEU A 185 13.36 -9.72 2.70
C LEU A 185 13.81 -10.15 1.30
N GLU A 186 13.19 -11.20 0.77
CA GLU A 186 13.53 -11.78 -0.55
C GLU A 186 13.08 -10.91 -1.74
N ILE A 187 13.03 -9.59 -1.55
CA ILE A 187 12.77 -8.62 -2.61
C ILE A 187 14.03 -8.52 -3.45
N LYS A 188 13.98 -9.05 -4.67
CA LYS A 188 15.08 -9.00 -5.65
C LYS A 188 14.84 -7.94 -6.74
N HIS A 189 13.62 -7.47 -6.88
CA HIS A 189 13.23 -6.43 -7.85
C HIS A 189 13.77 -5.06 -7.43
N PRO A 190 13.96 -4.13 -8.39
CA PRO A 190 14.25 -2.74 -8.09
C PRO A 190 13.25 -2.17 -7.07
N LEU A 191 13.75 -1.49 -6.05
CA LEU A 191 12.97 -1.00 -4.92
C LEU A 191 13.25 0.49 -4.70
N ARG A 192 12.19 1.29 -4.60
CA ARG A 192 12.27 2.72 -4.27
C ARG A 192 11.43 2.97 -3.03
N LEU A 193 12.05 3.50 -1.99
CA LEU A 193 11.42 3.79 -0.71
C LEU A 193 11.41 5.30 -0.51
N ILE A 194 10.24 5.93 -0.61
CA ILE A 194 10.08 7.39 -0.44
C ILE A 194 9.46 7.65 0.92
N HIS A 195 10.09 8.53 1.73
CA HIS A 195 9.58 8.85 3.06
C HIS A 195 9.85 10.33 3.41
N GLY A 196 8.99 10.93 4.21
CA GLY A 196 9.20 12.28 4.76
C GLY A 196 9.97 12.22 6.07
N ASP A 197 10.91 13.14 6.30
CA ASP A 197 11.67 13.19 7.56
C ASP A 197 10.85 13.75 8.75
N LYS A 198 9.71 14.39 8.46
CA LYS A 198 8.74 14.91 9.43
C LYS A 198 7.44 14.12 9.48
N ASP A 199 7.49 12.85 9.09
CA ASP A 199 6.38 11.93 9.24
C ASP A 199 6.20 11.56 10.72
N GLU A 200 5.16 12.11 11.36
CA GLU A 200 4.82 11.86 12.77
C GLU A 200 4.00 10.59 12.96
N ALA A 201 3.30 10.13 11.93
CA ALA A 201 2.48 8.91 11.99
C ALA A 201 3.34 7.64 11.85
N VAL A 202 4.32 7.66 10.95
CA VAL A 202 5.22 6.53 10.67
C VAL A 202 6.64 7.05 10.50
N SER A 203 7.53 6.69 11.42
CA SER A 203 8.93 7.10 11.31
C SER A 203 9.55 6.62 10.00
N TRP A 204 10.30 7.49 9.30
CA TRP A 204 11.08 7.13 8.11
C TRP A 204 12.07 5.97 8.35
N LYS A 205 12.41 5.70 9.63
CA LYS A 205 13.22 4.55 10.02
C LYS A 205 12.57 3.20 9.68
N GLU A 206 11.24 3.17 9.49
CA GLU A 206 10.56 1.96 9.01
C GLU A 206 10.95 1.65 7.56
N SER A 207 11.06 2.66 6.69
CA SER A 207 11.60 2.49 5.34
C SER A 207 13.09 2.10 5.37
N LEU A 208 13.88 2.64 6.27
CA LEU A 208 15.27 2.23 6.46
C LEU A 208 15.39 0.75 6.89
N LYS A 209 14.48 0.26 7.74
CA LYS A 209 14.44 -1.18 8.08
C LYS A 209 14.17 -2.07 6.88
N ILE A 210 13.24 -1.66 5.99
CA ILE A 210 12.96 -2.38 4.74
C ILE A 210 14.22 -2.37 3.86
N PHE A 211 14.83 -1.19 3.67
CA PHE A 211 16.04 -1.02 2.86
C PHE A 211 17.18 -1.95 3.32
N ASN A 212 17.47 -1.97 4.62
CA ASN A 212 18.54 -2.80 5.19
C ASN A 212 18.26 -4.31 5.10
N LYS A 213 16.99 -4.71 5.01
CA LYS A 213 16.59 -6.13 4.97
C LYS A 213 16.37 -6.65 3.56
N CYS A 214 16.14 -5.80 2.57
CA CYS A 214 15.88 -6.24 1.20
C CYS A 214 17.14 -6.83 0.54
N LYS A 215 16.94 -7.84 -0.30
CA LYS A 215 18.00 -8.44 -1.11
C LYS A 215 18.19 -7.77 -2.48
N SER A 216 17.43 -6.74 -2.77
CA SER A 216 17.57 -6.00 -4.02
C SER A 216 18.93 -5.30 -4.05
N LEU A 217 19.71 -5.55 -5.10
CA LEU A 217 20.94 -4.81 -5.39
C LEU A 217 20.66 -3.43 -6.00
N ASN A 218 19.41 -3.17 -6.32
CA ASN A 218 18.92 -1.93 -6.91
C ASN A 218 17.82 -1.35 -6.03
N ALA A 219 18.20 -0.95 -4.82
CA ALA A 219 17.31 -0.31 -3.86
C ALA A 219 17.78 1.12 -3.58
N GLU A 220 16.80 2.05 -3.49
CA GLU A 220 17.06 3.43 -3.11
C GLU A 220 16.10 3.83 -1.98
N LEU A 221 16.64 4.54 -0.98
CA LEU A 221 15.88 5.21 0.07
C LEU A 221 15.93 6.73 -0.16
N ILE A 222 14.78 7.32 -0.42
CA ILE A 222 14.60 8.74 -0.74
C ILE A 222 13.91 9.43 0.43
N ILE A 223 14.64 10.26 1.15
CA ILE A 223 14.10 11.05 2.27
C ILE A 223 13.76 12.45 1.77
N ILE A 224 12.50 12.83 1.91
CA ILE A 224 12.00 14.16 1.53
C ILE A 224 12.07 15.07 2.76
N LYS A 225 12.90 16.11 2.69
CA LYS A 225 13.06 17.11 3.75
C LYS A 225 11.75 17.84 4.02
N ASN A 226 11.38 17.96 5.30
CA ASN A 226 10.11 18.51 5.76
C ASN A 226 8.86 17.83 5.18
N GLY A 227 9.01 16.59 4.71
CA GLY A 227 7.90 15.77 4.24
C GLY A 227 7.11 15.19 5.40
N ASP A 228 5.79 15.32 5.35
CA ASP A 228 4.82 14.71 6.26
C ASP A 228 4.46 13.27 5.83
N HIS A 229 3.55 12.62 6.57
CA HIS A 229 3.06 11.28 6.21
C HIS A 229 2.31 11.25 4.87
N ARG A 230 1.59 12.31 4.55
CA ARG A 230 0.76 12.35 3.33
C ARG A 230 1.59 12.44 2.06
N LEU A 231 2.69 13.18 2.08
CA LEU A 231 3.51 13.46 0.89
C LEU A 231 2.65 13.86 -0.32
N SER A 232 1.72 14.80 -0.12
CA SER A 232 0.64 15.11 -1.06
C SER A 232 0.71 16.51 -1.67
N ASN A 233 1.69 17.36 -1.31
CA ASN A 233 1.87 18.63 -2.00
C ASN A 233 2.43 18.44 -3.43
N ASN A 234 2.31 19.45 -4.28
CA ASN A 234 2.66 19.34 -5.69
C ASN A 234 4.11 18.88 -5.93
N LYS A 235 5.09 19.38 -5.16
CA LYS A 235 6.50 19.01 -5.30
C LYS A 235 6.73 17.54 -4.89
N GLN A 236 6.07 17.10 -3.83
CA GLN A 236 6.13 15.70 -3.36
C GLN A 236 5.48 14.75 -4.37
N LEU A 237 4.30 15.11 -4.89
CA LEU A 237 3.62 14.33 -5.93
C LEU A 237 4.46 14.26 -7.22
N GLU A 238 5.11 15.34 -7.60
CA GLU A 238 6.03 15.36 -8.75
C GLU A 238 7.22 14.43 -8.51
N LYS A 239 7.83 14.46 -7.32
CA LYS A 239 8.93 13.56 -6.97
C LYS A 239 8.50 12.09 -7.07
N ILE A 240 7.29 11.74 -6.60
CA ILE A 240 6.73 10.39 -6.73
C ILE A 240 6.60 9.99 -8.20
N ILE A 241 6.08 10.88 -9.05
CA ILE A 241 5.93 10.62 -10.48
C ILE A 241 7.29 10.47 -11.18
N LEU A 242 8.25 11.34 -10.90
CA LEU A 242 9.61 11.25 -11.47
C LEU A 242 10.30 9.95 -11.04
N THR A 243 10.15 9.52 -9.79
CA THR A 243 10.66 8.23 -9.31
C THR A 243 9.97 7.06 -10.04
N SER A 244 8.66 7.17 -10.27
CA SER A 244 7.90 6.15 -11.02
C SER A 244 8.34 6.07 -12.47
N GLN A 245 8.59 7.21 -13.12
CA GLN A 245 9.12 7.27 -14.48
C GLN A 245 10.51 6.67 -14.57
N SER A 246 11.42 7.06 -13.68
CA SER A 246 12.78 6.55 -13.64
C SER A 246 12.82 5.02 -13.51
N LEU A 247 12.04 4.48 -12.56
CA LEU A 247 11.95 3.04 -12.37
C LEU A 247 11.32 2.34 -13.59
N PHE A 248 10.28 2.91 -14.20
CA PHE A 248 9.68 2.36 -15.42
C PHE A 248 10.69 2.30 -16.58
N ASP A 249 11.46 3.38 -16.79
CA ASP A 249 12.47 3.46 -17.86
C ASP A 249 13.59 2.43 -17.66
N GLU A 250 13.93 2.13 -16.43
CA GLU A 250 14.92 1.12 -16.06
C GLU A 250 14.43 -0.30 -16.36
N VAL A 251 13.18 -0.64 -15.97
CA VAL A 251 12.67 -2.03 -16.03
C VAL A 251 11.96 -2.38 -17.35
N LYS A 252 11.72 -1.41 -18.24
CA LYS A 252 11.08 -1.65 -19.54
C LYS A 252 12.02 -2.28 -20.59
N ARG A 253 13.32 -2.29 -20.28
CA ARG A 253 14.36 -2.93 -21.09
C ARG A 253 14.35 -4.44 -20.87
#